data_1b6806eb8b1540c5c4cc75cedf609929
#
_entry.id   1b6806eb8b1540c5c4cc75cedf609929
#
_cell.length_a   1.000
_cell.length_b   1.000
_cell.length_c   1.000
_cell.angle_alpha   90.00
_cell.angle_beta   90.00
_cell.angle_gamma   90.00
#
_symmetry.space_group_name_H-M   'P 1'
#
loop_
_entity.id
_entity.type
_entity.pdbx_description
1 polymer ?
#
loop_
_entity_poly.entity_id
_entity_poly.type
_entity_poly.pdbx_seq_one_letter_code
_entity_poly.pdbx_strand_id
1 'polypeptide(L)'
;AGVHFGHQVSRWHPKMKPFIFTERNGVHIINLEETRSRLESVLETVRQMAADGKLILFVTTKPQAKAIVKAAAIDCGMPYLVERWVGGLLTNFSEIRKLLKKYISLKEQQANGELERYTKKEQLEIGKELEKMDGTLGGLVALQRLPDALFVPAVQREKTAMTEANSTHVPVIGVCDTNANPDKVESVIPANDDAVNAITMIV
;
A
#
# COMPACT_ATOMS: atom_id res chain seq x y z
N ALA A 1 15.59 -1.60 -15.57
CA ALA A 1 14.37 -1.91 -14.83
C ALA A 1 13.10 -1.28 -15.48
N GLY A 2 13.24 -0.32 -16.41
CA GLY A 2 12.10 0.33 -17.07
C GLY A 2 11.42 1.43 -16.26
N VAL A 3 12.08 1.96 -15.25
CA VAL A 3 11.59 2.99 -14.33
C VAL A 3 11.17 4.28 -15.04
N HIS A 4 11.83 4.61 -16.16
CA HIS A 4 11.64 5.83 -16.94
C HIS A 4 10.43 5.81 -17.87
N PHE A 5 9.80 4.67 -18.13
CA PHE A 5 8.62 4.62 -18.98
C PHE A 5 7.38 5.06 -18.22
N GLY A 6 6.72 6.08 -18.74
CA GLY A 6 5.42 6.51 -18.26
C GLY A 6 4.29 5.97 -19.13
N HIS A 7 3.11 6.57 -19.00
CA HIS A 7 1.91 6.24 -19.77
C HIS A 7 1.85 7.00 -21.10
N GLN A 8 0.90 6.63 -21.96
CA GLN A 8 0.58 7.33 -23.19
C GLN A 8 0.23 8.81 -22.91
N VAL A 9 0.61 9.69 -23.81
CA VAL A 9 0.37 11.14 -23.75
C VAL A 9 -1.11 11.46 -23.52
N SER A 10 -2.04 10.66 -24.06
CA SER A 10 -3.48 10.85 -23.88
C SER A 10 -3.99 10.59 -22.46
N ARG A 11 -3.19 9.95 -21.61
CA ARG A 11 -3.59 9.53 -20.26
C ARG A 11 -2.81 10.20 -19.13
N TRP A 12 -1.98 11.19 -19.45
CA TRP A 12 -1.17 11.84 -18.44
C TRP A 12 -1.94 12.81 -17.56
N HIS A 13 -1.37 13.14 -16.41
CA HIS A 13 -1.90 14.17 -15.52
C HIS A 13 -1.04 15.45 -15.64
N PRO A 14 -1.63 16.65 -15.89
CA PRO A 14 -0.87 17.88 -16.14
C PRO A 14 0.12 18.26 -15.03
N LYS A 15 -0.18 17.93 -13.79
CA LYS A 15 0.68 18.20 -12.63
C LYS A 15 1.93 17.32 -12.58
N MET A 16 2.02 16.27 -13.41
CA MET A 16 3.23 15.48 -13.59
C MET A 16 4.24 16.11 -14.57
N LYS A 17 3.89 17.23 -15.21
CA LYS A 17 4.77 17.93 -16.15
C LYS A 17 6.19 18.17 -15.63
N PRO A 18 6.43 18.59 -14.38
CA PRO A 18 7.80 18.80 -13.86
C PRO A 18 8.66 17.52 -13.82
N PHE A 19 8.04 16.34 -13.82
CA PHE A 19 8.72 15.05 -13.71
C PHE A 19 8.90 14.35 -15.05
N ILE A 20 8.38 14.94 -16.15
CA ILE A 20 8.48 14.39 -17.50
C ILE A 20 9.68 15.02 -18.19
N PHE A 21 10.61 14.18 -18.66
CA PHE A 21 11.78 14.62 -19.41
C PHE A 21 11.44 14.90 -20.88
N THR A 22 10.73 13.97 -21.53
CA THR A 22 10.38 14.07 -22.95
C THR A 22 9.24 13.13 -23.31
N GLU A 23 8.83 13.18 -24.57
CA GLU A 23 7.91 12.24 -25.19
C GLU A 23 8.64 11.45 -26.28
N ARG A 24 8.39 10.15 -26.37
CA ARG A 24 8.92 9.28 -27.41
C ARG A 24 7.86 8.25 -27.83
N ASN A 25 7.54 8.19 -29.11
CA ASN A 25 6.55 7.26 -29.67
C ASN A 25 5.17 7.34 -28.98
N GLY A 26 4.72 8.54 -28.60
CA GLY A 26 3.42 8.73 -27.92
C GLY A 26 3.39 8.30 -26.45
N VAL A 27 4.56 8.06 -25.84
CA VAL A 27 4.71 7.71 -24.43
C VAL A 27 5.60 8.74 -23.73
N HIS A 28 5.20 9.17 -22.55
CA HIS A 28 6.02 10.04 -21.72
C HIS A 28 7.23 9.29 -21.14
N ILE A 29 8.36 9.97 -21.10
CA ILE A 29 9.58 9.50 -20.44
C ILE A 29 9.80 10.32 -19.17
N ILE A 30 9.86 9.62 -18.05
CA ILE A 30 10.07 10.23 -16.72
C ILE A 30 11.53 10.66 -16.58
N ASN A 31 11.77 11.80 -15.95
CA ASN A 31 13.10 12.30 -15.65
C ASN A 31 13.72 11.48 -14.50
N LEU A 32 14.73 10.67 -14.82
CA LEU A 32 15.40 9.81 -13.84
C LEU A 32 16.25 10.58 -12.82
N GLU A 33 16.70 11.78 -13.13
CA GLU A 33 17.43 12.63 -12.18
C GLU A 33 16.49 13.06 -11.05
N GLU A 34 15.27 13.48 -11.39
CA GLU A 34 14.21 13.77 -10.43
C GLU A 34 13.80 12.52 -9.61
N THR A 35 13.67 11.36 -10.29
CA THR A 35 13.37 10.09 -9.62
C THR A 35 14.43 9.79 -8.57
N ARG A 36 15.71 9.88 -8.94
CA ARG A 36 16.83 9.60 -8.05
C ARG A 36 16.86 10.56 -6.85
N SER A 37 16.82 11.86 -7.12
CA SER A 37 16.87 12.89 -6.07
C SER A 37 15.76 12.73 -5.06
N ARG A 38 14.52 12.49 -5.53
CA ARG A 38 13.37 12.30 -4.66
C ARG A 38 13.42 10.97 -3.91
N LEU A 39 13.86 9.91 -4.55
CA LEU A 39 14.03 8.61 -3.90
C LEU A 39 15.07 8.69 -2.77
N GLU A 40 16.22 9.35 -2.99
CA GLU A 40 17.23 9.58 -1.96
C GLU A 40 16.65 10.36 -0.75
N SER A 41 15.87 11.40 -1.01
CA SER A 41 15.18 12.16 0.04
C SER A 41 14.15 11.32 0.80
N VAL A 42 13.36 10.51 0.08
CA VAL A 42 12.37 9.60 0.69
C VAL A 42 13.04 8.53 1.53
N LEU A 43 14.15 7.95 1.06
CA LEU A 43 14.91 6.95 1.82
C LEU A 43 15.42 7.52 3.15
N GLU A 44 15.88 8.79 3.17
CA GLU A 44 16.29 9.42 4.41
C GLU A 44 15.11 9.65 5.38
N THR A 45 13.96 10.08 4.82
CA THR A 45 12.72 10.22 5.60
C THR A 45 12.27 8.88 6.20
N VAL A 46 12.25 7.82 5.39
CA VAL A 46 11.86 6.47 5.86
C VAL A 46 12.84 5.93 6.89
N ARG A 47 14.15 6.17 6.70
CA ARG A 47 15.18 5.81 7.69
C ARG A 47 14.94 6.48 9.04
N GLN A 48 14.64 7.77 9.04
CA GLN A 48 14.31 8.51 10.26
C GLN A 48 13.01 7.98 10.88
N MET A 49 11.97 7.74 10.10
CA MET A 49 10.72 7.15 10.58
C MET A 49 10.95 5.77 11.22
N ALA A 50 11.77 4.93 10.61
CA ALA A 50 12.13 3.62 11.17
C ALA A 50 12.90 3.73 12.49
N ALA A 51 13.86 4.67 12.58
CA ALA A 51 14.59 4.95 13.80
C ALA A 51 13.69 5.42 14.94
N ASP A 52 12.65 6.20 14.61
CA ASP A 52 11.65 6.70 15.57
C ASP A 52 10.59 5.63 15.94
N GLY A 53 10.67 4.43 15.40
CA GLY A 53 9.67 3.36 15.62
C GLY A 53 8.30 3.68 15.01
N LYS A 54 8.26 4.45 13.94
CA LYS A 54 7.03 4.80 13.21
C LYS A 54 6.48 3.60 12.44
N LEU A 55 5.16 3.54 12.31
CA LEU A 55 4.46 2.47 11.65
C LEU A 55 4.06 2.90 10.23
N ILE A 56 4.61 2.25 9.23
CA ILE A 56 4.30 2.50 7.81
C ILE A 56 3.42 1.37 7.30
N LEU A 57 2.23 1.71 6.79
CA LEU A 57 1.32 0.74 6.19
C LEU A 57 1.60 0.65 4.68
N PHE A 58 1.97 -0.53 4.21
CA PHE A 58 2.19 -0.82 2.79
C PHE A 58 0.87 -1.16 2.11
N VAL A 59 0.51 -0.42 1.05
CA VAL A 59 -0.79 -0.56 0.39
C VAL A 59 -0.64 -0.71 -1.11
N THR A 60 -1.14 -1.83 -1.66
CA THR A 60 -1.30 -1.98 -3.10
C THR A 60 -2.36 -3.02 -3.43
N THR A 61 -3.22 -2.72 -4.39
CA THR A 61 -4.15 -3.71 -4.98
C THR A 61 -3.74 -4.09 -6.40
N LYS A 62 -2.60 -3.56 -6.88
CA LYS A 62 -2.08 -3.81 -8.22
C LYS A 62 -1.50 -5.23 -8.30
N PRO A 63 -1.99 -6.09 -9.20
CA PRO A 63 -1.55 -7.49 -9.26
C PRO A 63 -0.04 -7.66 -9.38
N GLN A 64 0.63 -6.81 -10.17
CA GLN A 64 2.07 -6.85 -10.39
C GLN A 64 2.88 -6.52 -9.13
N ALA A 65 2.32 -5.69 -8.24
CA ALA A 65 2.99 -5.21 -7.03
C ALA A 65 2.70 -6.05 -5.78
N LYS A 66 1.60 -6.80 -5.75
CA LYS A 66 1.12 -7.53 -4.55
C LYS A 66 2.19 -8.38 -3.88
N ALA A 67 2.83 -9.27 -4.64
CA ALA A 67 3.82 -10.20 -4.08
C ALA A 67 5.06 -9.47 -3.58
N ILE A 68 5.53 -8.47 -4.33
CA ILE A 68 6.72 -7.67 -4.01
C ILE A 68 6.48 -6.89 -2.71
N VAL A 69 5.39 -6.15 -2.65
CA VAL A 69 5.03 -5.30 -1.51
C VAL A 69 4.76 -6.12 -0.25
N LYS A 70 4.08 -7.29 -0.40
CA LYS A 70 3.86 -8.21 0.71
C LYS A 70 5.17 -8.74 1.28
N ALA A 71 6.10 -9.18 0.43
CA ALA A 71 7.41 -9.67 0.85
C ALA A 71 8.20 -8.58 1.58
N ALA A 72 8.33 -7.39 0.99
CA ALA A 72 9.04 -6.27 1.59
C ALA A 72 8.45 -5.85 2.94
N ALA A 73 7.13 -5.78 3.06
CA ALA A 73 6.48 -5.43 4.31
C ALA A 73 6.72 -6.47 5.41
N ILE A 74 6.69 -7.76 5.07
CA ILE A 74 7.02 -8.86 6.01
C ILE A 74 8.47 -8.76 6.46
N ASP A 75 9.41 -8.54 5.55
CA ASP A 75 10.84 -8.41 5.84
C ASP A 75 11.12 -7.23 6.78
N CYS A 76 10.38 -6.13 6.64
CA CYS A 76 10.47 -4.97 7.52
C CYS A 76 9.65 -5.09 8.81
N GLY A 77 8.83 -6.12 8.98
CA GLY A 77 7.89 -6.25 10.10
C GLY A 77 6.75 -5.21 10.09
N MET A 78 6.44 -4.63 8.93
CA MET A 78 5.42 -3.60 8.76
C MET A 78 4.07 -4.17 8.33
N PRO A 79 2.94 -3.54 8.69
CA PRO A 79 1.63 -3.95 8.24
C PRO A 79 1.46 -3.72 6.73
N TYR A 80 0.67 -4.57 6.08
CA TYR A 80 0.40 -4.47 4.65
C TYR A 80 -1.05 -4.78 4.30
N LEU A 81 -1.48 -4.24 3.17
CA LEU A 81 -2.77 -4.51 2.56
C LEU A 81 -2.61 -4.64 1.05
N VAL A 82 -2.78 -5.87 0.51
CA VAL A 82 -2.50 -6.16 -0.89
C VAL A 82 -3.71 -6.72 -1.67
N GLU A 83 -4.81 -7.10 -0.99
CA GLU A 83 -5.97 -7.65 -1.70
C GLU A 83 -6.99 -6.56 -2.05
N ARG A 84 -7.54 -5.92 -1.06
CA ARG A 84 -8.54 -4.87 -1.24
C ARG A 84 -8.44 -3.87 -0.10
N TRP A 85 -8.54 -2.58 -0.41
CA TRP A 85 -8.67 -1.56 0.62
C TRP A 85 -9.92 -1.79 1.47
N VAL A 86 -9.75 -1.75 2.77
CA VAL A 86 -10.87 -1.84 3.72
C VAL A 86 -11.37 -0.42 3.96
N GLY A 87 -12.55 -0.11 3.43
CA GLY A 87 -13.15 1.22 3.61
C GLY A 87 -13.29 1.57 5.10
N GLY A 88 -12.90 2.80 5.46
CA GLY A 88 -12.88 3.25 6.84
C GLY A 88 -11.61 2.86 7.62
N LEU A 89 -10.61 2.25 6.97
CA LEU A 89 -9.38 1.82 7.65
C LEU A 89 -8.69 2.98 8.39
N LEU A 90 -8.68 4.17 7.83
CA LEU A 90 -8.14 5.35 8.49
C LEU A 90 -9.24 6.22 9.12
N THR A 91 -10.33 6.42 8.42
CA THR A 91 -11.42 7.33 8.87
C THR A 91 -12.29 6.76 9.98
N ASN A 92 -12.35 5.43 10.12
CA ASN A 92 -13.12 4.73 11.16
C ASN A 92 -12.31 3.61 11.81
N PHE A 93 -11.09 3.92 12.21
CA PHE A 93 -10.14 2.95 12.74
C PHE A 93 -10.65 2.20 13.98
N SER A 94 -11.52 2.83 14.78
CA SER A 94 -12.10 2.18 15.96
C SER A 94 -12.90 0.92 15.62
N GLU A 95 -13.67 0.95 14.53
CA GLU A 95 -14.44 -0.24 14.08
C GLU A 95 -13.52 -1.29 13.43
N ILE A 96 -12.54 -0.84 12.65
CA ILE A 96 -11.54 -1.75 12.10
C ILE A 96 -10.76 -2.47 13.21
N ARG A 97 -10.42 -1.76 14.29
CA ARG A 97 -9.76 -2.36 15.46
C ARG A 97 -10.61 -3.42 16.15
N LYS A 98 -11.93 -3.23 16.23
CA LYS A 98 -12.85 -4.27 16.76
C LYS A 98 -12.84 -5.50 15.85
N LEU A 99 -12.88 -5.28 14.53
CA LEU A 99 -12.85 -6.34 13.54
C LEU A 99 -11.52 -7.12 13.58
N LEU A 100 -10.38 -6.42 13.73
CA LEU A 100 -9.07 -7.04 13.91
C LEU A 100 -9.00 -7.89 15.20
N LYS A 101 -9.53 -7.39 16.31
CA LYS A 101 -9.60 -8.16 17.56
C LYS A 101 -10.43 -9.41 17.39
N LYS A 102 -11.61 -9.32 16.74
CA LYS A 102 -12.44 -10.50 16.43
C LYS A 102 -11.66 -11.52 15.60
N TYR A 103 -10.97 -11.06 14.54
CA TYR A 103 -10.17 -11.92 13.68
C TYR A 103 -9.06 -12.65 14.46
N ILE A 104 -8.29 -11.93 15.28
CA ILE A 104 -7.21 -12.49 16.10
C ILE A 104 -7.79 -13.54 17.06
N SER A 105 -8.86 -13.21 17.78
CA SER A 105 -9.51 -14.13 18.72
C SER A 105 -10.02 -15.39 18.04
N LEU A 106 -10.62 -15.29 16.85
CA LEU A 106 -11.09 -16.47 16.11
C LEU A 106 -9.91 -17.34 15.62
N LYS A 107 -8.79 -16.74 15.23
CA LYS A 107 -7.56 -17.47 14.87
C LYS A 107 -6.97 -18.22 16.07
N GLU A 108 -6.94 -17.58 17.24
CA GLU A 108 -6.49 -18.21 18.49
C GLU A 108 -7.39 -19.38 18.88
N GLN A 109 -8.70 -19.21 18.82
CA GLN A 109 -9.68 -20.29 19.09
C GLN A 109 -9.50 -21.46 18.13
N GLN A 110 -9.23 -21.20 16.85
CA GLN A 110 -8.94 -22.23 15.86
C GLN A 110 -7.65 -22.98 16.20
N ALA A 111 -6.58 -22.26 16.55
CA ALA A 111 -5.30 -22.85 16.89
C ALA A 111 -5.34 -23.70 18.18
N ASN A 112 -6.14 -23.28 19.15
CA ASN A 112 -6.32 -23.95 20.44
C ASN A 112 -7.32 -25.13 20.39
N GLY A 113 -7.96 -25.39 19.24
CA GLY A 113 -8.98 -26.43 19.11
C GLY A 113 -10.35 -26.08 19.75
N GLU A 114 -10.52 -24.86 20.24
CA GLU A 114 -11.75 -24.44 20.91
C GLU A 114 -12.97 -24.43 19.98
N LEU A 115 -12.75 -24.47 18.65
CA LEU A 115 -13.83 -24.57 17.67
C LEU A 115 -14.52 -25.93 17.66
N GLU A 116 -13.93 -26.97 18.25
CA GLU A 116 -14.53 -28.31 18.35
C GLU A 116 -15.84 -28.34 19.15
N ARG A 117 -16.08 -27.34 20.00
CA ARG A 117 -17.34 -27.18 20.77
C ARG A 117 -18.53 -26.78 19.90
N TYR A 118 -18.31 -26.32 18.68
CA TYR A 118 -19.34 -25.94 17.72
C TYR A 118 -19.74 -27.13 16.83
N THR A 119 -20.93 -27.08 16.25
CA THR A 119 -21.39 -28.11 15.32
C THR A 119 -20.51 -28.07 14.04
N LYS A 120 -20.43 -29.21 13.31
CA LYS A 120 -19.64 -29.30 12.08
C LYS A 120 -20.02 -28.23 11.05
N LYS A 121 -21.31 -27.83 10.99
CA LYS A 121 -21.76 -26.77 10.10
C LYS A 121 -21.21 -25.40 10.53
N GLU A 122 -21.30 -25.07 11.81
CA GLU A 122 -20.77 -23.82 12.34
C GLU A 122 -19.25 -23.72 12.19
N GLN A 123 -18.51 -24.81 12.42
CA GLN A 123 -17.07 -24.88 12.20
C GLN A 123 -16.72 -24.54 10.73
N LEU A 124 -17.51 -25.07 9.78
CA LEU A 124 -17.32 -24.77 8.36
C LEU A 124 -17.59 -23.29 8.03
N GLU A 125 -18.65 -22.71 8.62
CA GLU A 125 -19.00 -21.30 8.43
C GLU A 125 -17.93 -20.38 9.03
N ILE A 126 -17.45 -20.66 10.25
CA ILE A 126 -16.35 -19.93 10.90
C ILE A 126 -15.06 -20.05 10.08
N GLY A 127 -14.75 -21.25 9.56
CA GLY A 127 -13.60 -21.46 8.71
C GLY A 127 -13.63 -20.60 7.44
N LYS A 128 -14.78 -20.54 6.76
CA LYS A 128 -14.97 -19.66 5.58
C LYS A 128 -14.89 -18.17 5.93
N GLU A 129 -15.43 -17.76 7.09
CA GLU A 129 -15.32 -16.39 7.57
C GLU A 129 -13.86 -16.02 7.84
N LEU A 130 -13.12 -16.89 8.52
CA LEU A 130 -11.69 -16.71 8.80
C LEU A 130 -10.86 -16.60 7.52
N GLU A 131 -11.07 -17.48 6.54
CA GLU A 131 -10.37 -17.44 5.26
C GLU A 131 -10.60 -16.11 4.53
N LYS A 132 -11.85 -15.63 4.53
CA LYS A 132 -12.20 -14.32 3.96
C LYS A 132 -11.56 -13.16 4.72
N MET A 133 -11.52 -13.22 6.04
CA MET A 133 -10.88 -12.22 6.88
C MET A 133 -9.35 -12.24 6.72
N ASP A 134 -8.75 -13.41 6.58
CA ASP A 134 -7.30 -13.58 6.40
C ASP A 134 -6.79 -12.84 5.15
N GLY A 135 -7.50 -12.96 4.04
CA GLY A 135 -7.18 -12.24 2.81
C GLY A 135 -7.22 -10.71 2.94
N THR A 136 -8.06 -10.17 3.84
CA THR A 136 -8.22 -8.72 4.00
C THR A 136 -7.53 -8.13 5.23
N LEU A 137 -7.48 -8.87 6.33
CA LEU A 137 -7.00 -8.39 7.62
C LEU A 137 -5.69 -9.04 8.06
N GLY A 138 -5.29 -10.15 7.44
CA GLY A 138 -4.10 -10.91 7.84
C GLY A 138 -2.83 -10.08 7.88
N GLY A 139 -2.64 -9.17 6.92
CA GLY A 139 -1.51 -8.24 6.90
C GLY A 139 -1.63 -7.05 7.85
N LEU A 140 -2.80 -6.84 8.46
CA LEU A 140 -3.06 -5.71 9.35
C LEU A 140 -2.94 -6.05 10.85
N VAL A 141 -2.60 -7.29 11.20
CA VAL A 141 -2.52 -7.74 12.60
C VAL A 141 -1.58 -6.88 13.45
N ALA A 142 -0.48 -6.40 12.87
CA ALA A 142 0.48 -5.51 13.51
C ALA A 142 -0.07 -4.06 13.71
N LEU A 143 -1.21 -3.72 13.09
CA LEU A 143 -1.76 -2.37 13.11
C LEU A 143 -2.58 -2.11 14.39
N GLN A 144 -1.91 -1.84 15.49
CA GLN A 144 -2.56 -1.57 16.79
C GLN A 144 -3.04 -0.11 16.94
N ARG A 145 -2.49 0.81 16.16
CA ARG A 145 -2.81 2.25 16.10
C ARG A 145 -2.85 2.72 14.66
N LEU A 146 -3.35 3.91 14.42
CA LEU A 146 -3.26 4.52 13.09
C LEU A 146 -1.81 4.51 12.61
N PRO A 147 -1.56 4.21 11.31
CA PRO A 147 -0.22 4.26 10.77
C PRO A 147 0.29 5.70 10.74
N ASP A 148 1.59 5.87 10.91
CA ASP A 148 2.25 7.18 10.83
C ASP A 148 2.45 7.63 9.37
N ALA A 149 2.46 6.70 8.43
CA ALA A 149 2.47 6.96 6.99
C ALA A 149 1.89 5.78 6.20
N LEU A 150 1.49 6.05 4.96
CA LEU A 150 1.22 5.02 3.94
C LEU A 150 2.38 4.96 2.95
N PHE A 151 2.77 3.76 2.53
CA PHE A 151 3.58 3.54 1.33
C PHE A 151 2.72 2.95 0.23
N VAL A 152 2.61 3.65 -0.90
CA VAL A 152 1.71 3.32 -2.01
C VAL A 152 2.48 3.27 -3.33
N PRO A 153 2.86 2.09 -3.83
CA PRO A 153 3.65 1.95 -5.06
C PRO A 153 2.87 2.19 -6.37
N ALA A 154 1.56 2.43 -6.29
CA ALA A 154 0.70 2.73 -7.45
C ALA A 154 -0.44 3.67 -7.04
N VAL A 155 -0.13 4.95 -6.86
CA VAL A 155 -1.04 5.97 -6.30
C VAL A 155 -2.35 6.10 -7.10
N GLN A 156 -2.28 6.06 -8.42
CA GLN A 156 -3.47 6.23 -9.27
C GLN A 156 -4.51 5.12 -9.09
N ARG A 157 -4.07 3.92 -8.70
CA ARG A 157 -4.96 2.79 -8.46
C ARG A 157 -5.66 2.86 -7.10
N GLU A 158 -4.97 3.36 -6.09
CA GLU A 158 -5.39 3.31 -4.69
C GLU A 158 -6.20 4.56 -4.26
N LYS A 159 -7.16 5.00 -5.10
CA LYS A 159 -7.90 6.27 -4.91
C LYS A 159 -8.60 6.38 -3.56
N THR A 160 -9.19 5.29 -3.06
CA THR A 160 -9.90 5.29 -1.77
C THR A 160 -8.92 5.45 -0.62
N ALA A 161 -7.81 4.70 -0.64
CA ALA A 161 -6.74 4.83 0.37
C ALA A 161 -6.19 6.26 0.40
N MET A 162 -5.93 6.84 -0.79
CA MET A 162 -5.46 8.22 -0.93
C MET A 162 -6.46 9.24 -0.38
N THR A 163 -7.75 9.04 -0.62
CA THR A 163 -8.80 9.94 -0.11
C THR A 163 -8.88 9.88 1.42
N GLU A 164 -8.86 8.67 2.00
CA GLU A 164 -8.89 8.52 3.45
C GLU A 164 -7.60 9.07 4.10
N ALA A 165 -6.42 8.80 3.54
CA ALA A 165 -5.16 9.32 4.05
C ALA A 165 -5.15 10.85 4.08
N ASN A 166 -5.57 11.50 2.99
CA ASN A 166 -5.65 12.95 2.93
C ASN A 166 -6.68 13.53 3.92
N SER A 167 -7.83 12.86 4.13
CA SER A 167 -8.85 13.33 5.08
C SER A 167 -8.44 13.16 6.54
N THR A 168 -7.57 12.19 6.84
CA THR A 168 -7.05 11.93 8.20
C THR A 168 -5.67 12.51 8.44
N HIS A 169 -5.12 13.25 7.46
CA HIS A 169 -3.77 13.82 7.51
C HIS A 169 -2.66 12.80 7.75
N VAL A 170 -2.84 11.56 7.28
CA VAL A 170 -1.79 10.55 7.27
C VAL A 170 -0.92 10.77 6.03
N PRO A 171 0.38 11.08 6.19
CA PRO A 171 1.28 11.34 5.08
C PRO A 171 1.41 10.11 4.17
N VAL A 172 1.52 10.37 2.86
CA VAL A 172 1.66 9.33 1.86
C VAL A 172 3.01 9.43 1.16
N ILE A 173 3.75 8.34 1.19
CA ILE A 173 4.92 8.10 0.35
C ILE A 173 4.41 7.32 -0.86
N GLY A 174 4.47 7.90 -2.04
CA GLY A 174 3.82 7.31 -3.21
C GLY A 174 4.65 7.32 -4.47
N VAL A 175 4.59 6.20 -5.22
CA VAL A 175 5.10 6.16 -6.59
C VAL A 175 4.03 6.74 -7.51
N CYS A 176 4.41 7.81 -8.21
CA CYS A 176 3.56 8.52 -9.14
C CYS A 176 4.05 8.32 -10.55
N ASP A 177 3.31 7.54 -11.34
CA ASP A 177 3.49 7.49 -12.78
C ASP A 177 2.87 8.75 -13.44
N THR A 178 3.10 8.94 -14.70
CA THR A 178 2.68 10.15 -15.45
C THR A 178 1.17 10.41 -15.46
N ASN A 179 0.34 9.43 -15.09
CA ASN A 179 -1.12 9.53 -14.99
C ASN A 179 -1.63 9.85 -13.56
N ALA A 180 -0.74 9.91 -12.57
CA ALA A 180 -1.10 10.15 -11.18
C ALA A 180 -1.19 11.65 -10.84
N ASN A 181 -1.97 12.00 -9.81
CA ASN A 181 -1.98 13.34 -9.26
C ASN A 181 -0.99 13.45 -8.08
N PRO A 182 0.15 14.12 -8.24
CA PRO A 182 1.17 14.22 -7.20
C PRO A 182 0.77 15.10 -6.01
N ASP A 183 -0.20 16.02 -6.14
CA ASP A 183 -0.60 16.91 -5.06
C ASP A 183 -1.23 16.20 -3.86
N LYS A 184 -1.63 14.96 -4.03
CA LYS A 184 -2.22 14.13 -2.97
C LYS A 184 -1.20 13.29 -2.22
N VAL A 185 0.07 13.44 -2.56
CA VAL A 185 1.18 12.63 -2.06
C VAL A 185 2.19 13.55 -1.39
N GLU A 186 2.50 13.28 -0.13
CA GLU A 186 3.49 14.07 0.64
C GLU A 186 4.90 13.88 0.07
N SER A 187 5.28 12.64 -0.15
CA SER A 187 6.59 12.25 -0.67
C SER A 187 6.43 11.53 -2.01
N VAL A 188 6.57 12.28 -3.10
CA VAL A 188 6.40 11.77 -4.46
C VAL A 188 7.68 11.13 -4.98
N ILE A 189 7.58 9.90 -5.47
CA ILE A 189 8.62 9.21 -6.24
C ILE A 189 8.11 9.09 -7.68
N PRO A 190 8.58 9.93 -8.62
CA PRO A 190 8.17 9.82 -10.02
C PRO A 190 8.81 8.59 -10.66
N ALA A 191 8.00 7.59 -11.01
CA ALA A 191 8.49 6.33 -11.58
C ALA A 191 7.35 5.53 -12.21
N ASN A 192 7.73 4.58 -13.06
CA ASN A 192 6.84 3.60 -13.66
C ASN A 192 6.25 2.67 -12.57
N ASP A 193 4.92 2.60 -12.50
CA ASP A 193 4.19 1.75 -11.56
C ASP A 193 3.64 0.45 -12.19
N ASP A 194 3.91 0.20 -13.50
CA ASP A 194 3.44 -0.99 -14.23
C ASP A 194 4.49 -2.09 -14.34
N ALA A 195 5.75 -1.73 -14.50
CA ALA A 195 6.82 -2.69 -14.72
C ALA A 195 7.25 -3.35 -13.39
N VAL A 196 7.15 -4.68 -13.31
CA VAL A 196 7.56 -5.49 -12.13
C VAL A 196 8.97 -5.11 -11.65
N ASN A 197 9.94 -5.03 -12.59
CA ASN A 197 11.33 -4.68 -12.26
C ASN A 197 11.49 -3.25 -11.74
N ALA A 198 10.63 -2.31 -12.16
CA ALA A 198 10.64 -0.94 -11.64
C ALA A 198 10.08 -0.91 -10.21
N ILE A 199 8.98 -1.60 -9.98
CA ILE A 199 8.37 -1.74 -8.64
C ILE A 199 9.36 -2.41 -7.68
N THR A 200 9.98 -3.53 -8.06
CA THR A 200 10.95 -4.24 -7.22
C THR A 200 12.17 -3.38 -6.86
N MET A 201 12.57 -2.46 -7.74
CA MET A 201 13.71 -1.58 -7.49
C MET A 201 13.38 -0.48 -6.48
N ILE A 202 12.12 -0.04 -6.40
CA ILE A 202 11.69 1.08 -5.56
C ILE A 202 11.20 0.59 -4.20
N VAL A 203 10.54 -0.57 -4.15
CA VAL A 203 10.07 -1.20 -2.92
C VAL A 203 11.24 -1.83 -2.15
#